data_5cc0822046f2c9bcc2602ea10255cbcf
#
_entry.id   5cc0822046f2c9bcc2602ea10255cbcf
#
_cell.length_a   1.000
_cell.length_b   1.000
_cell.length_c   1.000
_cell.angle_alpha   90.00
_cell.angle_beta   90.00
_cell.angle_gamma   90.00
#
_symmetry.space_group_name_H-M   'P 1'
#
loop_
_entity.id
_entity.type
_entity.pdbx_description
1 polymer ?
#
loop_
_entity_poly.entity_id
_entity_poly.type
_entity_poly.pdbx_seq_one_letter_code
_entity_poly.pdbx_strand_id
1 'polypeptide(L)'
;MDRPLLGPVVKIDHEGKRTALFDPAAFSQLALDRADAFSPASDGGLYQIAQSGGLKPRIYVLHFSSDGSPSSTTLLDAAFEVYTFAAFAGGNFLVSGVKRDVRNKNDRGRNFTAVFSADGRELAQLSFQAPQESAKASAKKPNTNGAEKATPGLDLADAEIGSDGNLYVMRFSSPVLVYVIGPSGKIMKTMKVASPLPGALPSAFHLSGNRLALSFWNDENQRKTVVVADAQTGRKIASYADPTSLGPSFACYSANDGVFTFLKLGEGNELEVIRAEAQ
;
A
#
# COMPACT_ATOMS: atom_id res chain seq x y z
N MET A 1 8.59 1.08 30.42
CA MET A 1 7.85 1.98 29.55
C MET A 1 8.35 1.72 28.13
N ASP A 2 7.50 1.14 27.30
CA ASP A 2 7.82 0.96 25.88
C ASP A 2 7.86 2.35 25.26
N ARG A 3 8.89 2.61 24.45
CA ARG A 3 9.00 3.87 23.73
C ARG A 3 8.00 3.89 22.59
N PRO A 4 7.33 5.02 22.30
CA PRO A 4 6.48 5.14 21.15
C PRO A 4 7.22 4.77 19.86
N LEU A 5 6.59 3.97 18.99
CA LEU A 5 7.10 3.62 17.67
C LEU A 5 6.61 4.67 16.65
N LEU A 6 7.12 5.90 16.77
CA LEU A 6 6.80 6.99 15.87
C LEU A 6 7.82 7.02 14.74
N GLY A 7 7.37 6.64 13.54
CA GLY A 7 8.21 6.62 12.34
C GLY A 7 8.07 7.92 11.56
N PRO A 8 9.00 8.89 11.70
CA PRO A 8 8.98 10.09 10.86
C PRO A 8 9.23 9.71 9.40
N VAL A 9 8.55 10.40 8.49
CA VAL A 9 8.74 10.26 7.05
C VAL A 9 9.59 11.41 6.54
N VAL A 10 10.57 11.12 5.71
CA VAL A 10 11.48 12.11 5.14
C VAL A 10 11.14 12.29 3.67
N LYS A 11 10.93 13.54 3.25
CA LYS A 11 10.84 13.92 1.85
C LYS A 11 12.22 14.30 1.34
N ILE A 12 12.64 13.66 0.26
CA ILE A 12 13.90 13.97 -0.43
C ILE A 12 13.59 14.46 -1.85
N ASP A 13 14.44 15.30 -2.39
CA ASP A 13 14.39 15.69 -3.80
C ASP A 13 15.14 14.69 -4.70
N HIS A 14 15.23 15.01 -5.97
CA HIS A 14 15.90 14.17 -6.97
C HIS A 14 17.44 14.10 -6.78
N GLU A 15 18.01 14.99 -5.99
CA GLU A 15 19.43 15.00 -5.62
C GLU A 15 19.69 14.23 -4.31
N GLY A 16 18.63 13.71 -3.66
CA GLY A 16 18.72 13.02 -2.38
C GLY A 16 18.75 13.95 -1.16
N LYS A 17 18.57 15.26 -1.35
CA LYS A 17 18.56 16.24 -0.28
C LYS A 17 17.20 16.23 0.43
N ARG A 18 17.21 16.24 1.76
CA ARG A 18 15.99 16.35 2.57
C ARG A 18 15.32 17.70 2.35
N THR A 19 14.06 17.68 1.93
CA THR A 19 13.22 18.87 1.70
C THR A 19 12.16 19.07 2.80
N ALA A 20 11.69 17.99 3.43
CA ALA A 20 10.77 18.07 4.57
C ALA A 20 10.97 16.86 5.51
N LEU A 21 10.51 17.03 6.75
CA LEU A 21 10.40 15.99 7.77
C LEU A 21 8.98 16.00 8.32
N PHE A 22 8.27 14.90 8.15
CA PHE A 22 6.91 14.69 8.66
C PHE A 22 7.03 13.86 9.94
N ASP A 23 7.03 14.55 11.10
CA ASP A 23 7.25 13.91 12.39
C ASP A 23 5.95 13.80 13.19
N PRO A 24 5.41 12.58 13.42
CA PRO A 24 4.20 12.38 14.22
C PRO A 24 4.29 12.96 15.64
N ALA A 25 5.48 13.07 16.20
CA ALA A 25 5.70 13.65 17.54
C ALA A 25 5.29 15.13 17.61
N ALA A 26 5.20 15.82 16.47
CA ALA A 26 4.72 17.20 16.39
C ALA A 26 3.24 17.35 16.78
N PHE A 27 2.44 16.27 16.74
CA PHE A 27 1.06 16.21 17.26
C PHE A 27 1.04 15.88 18.74
N SER A 28 1.76 16.66 19.55
CA SER A 28 1.99 16.42 20.99
C SER A 28 0.73 16.34 21.85
N GLN A 29 -0.40 16.89 21.37
CA GLN A 29 -1.72 16.81 22.03
C GLN A 29 -2.35 15.40 21.94
N LEU A 30 -1.86 14.56 21.01
CA LEU A 30 -2.29 13.19 20.88
C LEU A 30 -1.27 12.29 21.59
N ALA A 31 -1.73 11.45 22.51
CA ALA A 31 -0.85 10.46 23.17
C ALA A 31 -0.58 9.30 22.19
N LEU A 32 0.20 9.58 21.13
CA LEU A 32 0.52 8.60 20.09
C LEU A 32 1.54 7.60 20.60
N ASP A 33 1.32 6.33 20.28
CA ASP A 33 2.19 5.21 20.61
C ASP A 33 2.88 4.64 19.36
N ARG A 34 2.18 4.71 18.23
CA ARG A 34 2.63 4.16 16.96
C ARG A 34 2.18 5.03 15.78
N ALA A 35 3.05 5.18 14.79
CA ALA A 35 2.72 5.74 13.48
C ALA A 35 3.30 4.82 12.40
N ASP A 36 2.47 4.47 11.42
CA ASP A 36 2.78 3.42 10.45
C ASP A 36 2.71 3.95 9.02
N ALA A 37 1.81 3.34 8.23
CA ALA A 37 1.65 3.61 6.81
C ALA A 37 1.33 5.10 6.54
N PHE A 38 1.80 5.57 5.41
CA PHE A 38 1.58 6.93 4.96
C PHE A 38 1.15 6.96 3.49
N SER A 39 0.58 8.09 3.07
CA SER A 39 0.20 8.35 1.69
C SER A 39 0.49 9.82 1.35
N PRO A 40 1.04 10.12 0.17
CA PRO A 40 1.17 11.50 -0.28
C PRO A 40 -0.19 12.21 -0.32
N ALA A 41 -0.22 13.47 0.03
CA ALA A 41 -1.37 14.34 -0.10
C ALA A 41 -1.31 15.13 -1.40
N SER A 42 -2.48 15.50 -1.97
CA SER A 42 -2.57 16.22 -3.24
C SER A 42 -2.01 17.65 -3.18
N ASP A 43 -1.87 18.21 -1.98
CA ASP A 43 -1.25 19.53 -1.72
C ASP A 43 0.28 19.47 -1.60
N GLY A 44 0.88 18.30 -1.84
CA GLY A 44 2.31 18.06 -1.68
C GLY A 44 2.75 17.73 -0.26
N GLY A 45 1.79 17.66 0.67
CA GLY A 45 1.97 17.21 2.05
C GLY A 45 1.91 15.69 2.18
N LEU A 46 1.58 15.23 3.38
CA LEU A 46 1.54 13.81 3.72
C LEU A 46 0.37 13.50 4.66
N TYR A 47 -0.31 12.40 4.40
CA TYR A 47 -1.15 11.73 5.38
C TYR A 47 -0.40 10.56 6.01
N GLN A 48 -0.46 10.43 7.33
CA GLN A 48 0.10 9.27 8.04
C GLN A 48 -0.90 8.73 9.03
N ILE A 49 -1.07 7.40 9.05
CA ILE A 49 -1.93 6.77 10.03
C ILE A 49 -1.17 6.53 11.31
N ALA A 50 -1.80 6.87 12.44
CA ALA A 50 -1.21 6.75 13.77
C ALA A 50 -2.20 6.20 14.78
N GLN A 51 -1.69 5.60 15.84
CA GLN A 51 -2.49 4.98 16.89
C GLN A 51 -2.09 5.54 18.25
N SER A 52 -3.09 5.86 19.09
CA SER A 52 -2.83 6.20 20.48
C SER A 52 -2.56 4.94 21.30
N GLY A 53 -1.80 5.09 22.38
CA GLY A 53 -1.61 4.07 23.37
C GLY A 53 -2.84 3.80 24.25
N GLY A 54 -2.70 2.82 25.16
CA GLY A 54 -3.68 2.49 26.18
C GLY A 54 -4.61 1.33 25.84
N LEU A 55 -5.57 1.09 26.75
CA LEU A 55 -6.49 -0.06 26.67
C LEU A 55 -7.53 0.03 25.54
N LYS A 56 -7.79 1.21 25.03
CA LYS A 56 -8.69 1.46 23.92
C LYS A 56 -7.98 2.36 22.89
N PRO A 57 -7.10 1.79 22.08
CA PRO A 57 -6.36 2.56 21.10
C PRO A 57 -7.31 3.23 20.11
N ARG A 58 -7.01 4.48 19.77
CA ARG A 58 -7.71 5.26 18.76
C ARG A 58 -6.83 5.39 17.55
N ILE A 59 -7.41 5.36 16.37
CA ILE A 59 -6.70 5.49 15.11
C ILE A 59 -6.93 6.89 14.54
N TYR A 60 -5.84 7.58 14.27
CA TYR A 60 -5.83 8.91 13.71
C TYR A 60 -5.20 8.89 12.32
N VAL A 61 -5.70 9.72 11.42
CA VAL A 61 -4.98 10.15 10.24
C VAL A 61 -4.41 11.53 10.53
N LEU A 62 -3.10 11.62 10.54
CA LEU A 62 -2.36 12.87 10.70
C LEU A 62 -2.15 13.47 9.31
N HIS A 63 -2.44 14.75 9.14
CA HIS A 63 -2.15 15.51 7.94
C HIS A 63 -1.04 16.51 8.21
N PHE A 64 -0.03 16.46 7.39
CA PHE A 64 1.08 17.42 7.37
C PHE A 64 1.03 18.22 6.08
N SER A 65 1.31 19.51 6.14
CA SER A 65 1.53 20.35 4.97
C SER A 65 2.86 20.02 4.28
N SER A 66 3.04 20.54 3.08
CA SER A 66 4.19 20.22 2.21
C SER A 66 5.57 20.50 2.80
N ASP A 67 5.65 21.38 3.79
CA ASP A 67 6.88 21.73 4.55
C ASP A 67 7.14 20.83 5.76
N GLY A 68 6.22 19.90 6.07
CA GLY A 68 6.29 19.00 7.23
C GLY A 68 5.59 19.50 8.48
N SER A 69 4.98 20.68 8.44
CA SER A 69 4.24 21.21 9.59
C SER A 69 2.93 20.45 9.83
N PRO A 70 2.52 20.22 11.11
CA PRO A 70 1.22 19.66 11.43
C PRO A 70 0.08 20.53 10.88
N SER A 71 -0.85 19.95 10.18
CA SER A 71 -2.00 20.63 9.58
C SER A 71 -3.31 20.29 10.29
N SER A 72 -3.69 19.01 10.27
CA SER A 72 -4.94 18.54 10.87
C SER A 72 -4.87 17.09 11.31
N THR A 73 -5.89 16.66 12.05
CA THR A 73 -6.04 15.25 12.46
C THR A 73 -7.47 14.79 12.23
N THR A 74 -7.63 13.55 11.77
CA THR A 74 -8.93 12.90 11.66
C THR A 74 -8.94 11.65 12.51
N LEU A 75 -9.90 11.53 13.42
CA LEU A 75 -10.15 10.32 14.20
C LEU A 75 -10.99 9.35 13.36
N LEU A 76 -10.51 8.15 13.12
CA LEU A 76 -11.29 7.11 12.45
C LEU A 76 -12.24 6.41 13.43
N ASP A 77 -13.50 6.29 13.04
CA ASP A 77 -14.53 5.59 13.83
C ASP A 77 -14.39 4.06 13.70
N ALA A 78 -13.22 3.56 14.04
CA ALA A 78 -12.92 2.12 14.02
C ALA A 78 -11.70 1.78 14.86
N ALA A 79 -11.67 0.55 15.39
CA ALA A 79 -10.51 -0.05 16.04
C ALA A 79 -10.06 -1.26 15.22
N PHE A 80 -8.87 -1.19 14.63
CA PHE A 80 -8.30 -2.26 13.81
C PHE A 80 -6.77 -2.11 13.74
N GLU A 81 -6.11 -3.16 13.31
CA GLU A 81 -4.68 -3.13 12.99
C GLU A 81 -4.52 -2.79 11.50
N VAL A 82 -3.77 -1.74 11.19
CA VAL A 82 -3.61 -1.24 9.82
C VAL A 82 -2.48 -1.96 9.12
N TYR A 83 -2.71 -2.38 7.87
CA TYR A 83 -1.67 -2.93 7.00
C TYR A 83 -1.42 -2.05 5.78
N THR A 84 -2.47 -1.52 5.17
CA THR A 84 -2.37 -0.65 4.00
C THR A 84 -3.22 0.59 4.21
N PHE A 85 -2.67 1.72 3.81
CA PHE A 85 -3.31 3.02 3.90
C PHE A 85 -3.03 3.82 2.64
N ALA A 86 -4.05 4.49 2.10
CA ALA A 86 -3.89 5.45 1.03
C ALA A 86 -4.96 6.55 1.12
N ALA A 87 -4.62 7.75 0.66
CA ALA A 87 -5.52 8.89 0.62
C ALA A 87 -6.00 9.18 -0.80
N PHE A 88 -7.30 9.48 -0.96
CA PHE A 88 -7.84 10.08 -2.17
C PHE A 88 -7.55 11.59 -2.20
N ALA A 89 -7.51 12.17 -3.38
CA ALA A 89 -7.26 13.61 -3.55
C ALA A 89 -8.27 14.50 -2.78
N GLY A 90 -9.50 14.03 -2.57
CA GLY A 90 -10.53 14.72 -1.80
C GLY A 90 -10.47 14.52 -0.29
N GLY A 91 -9.42 13.86 0.23
CA GLY A 91 -9.22 13.64 1.67
C GLY A 91 -9.98 12.45 2.26
N ASN A 92 -10.67 11.64 1.46
CA ASN A 92 -11.15 10.33 1.89
C ASN A 92 -9.98 9.36 2.00
N PHE A 93 -10.14 8.28 2.80
CA PHE A 93 -9.05 7.35 3.09
C PHE A 93 -9.47 5.92 2.81
N LEU A 94 -8.62 5.18 2.12
CA LEU A 94 -8.68 3.72 2.05
C LEU A 94 -7.82 3.14 3.17
N VAL A 95 -8.40 2.24 3.95
CA VAL A 95 -7.68 1.54 5.02
C VAL A 95 -7.95 0.06 4.88
N SER A 96 -6.89 -0.73 4.92
CA SER A 96 -6.97 -2.18 4.99
C SER A 96 -6.21 -2.71 6.20
N GLY A 97 -6.74 -3.76 6.82
CA GLY A 97 -6.12 -4.33 8.01
C GLY A 97 -6.96 -5.44 8.62
N VAL A 98 -6.80 -5.67 9.91
CA VAL A 98 -7.51 -6.70 10.66
C VAL A 98 -8.31 -6.09 11.81
N LYS A 99 -9.61 -6.33 11.82
CA LYS A 99 -10.48 -6.07 12.98
C LYS A 99 -10.43 -7.27 13.91
N ARG A 100 -10.16 -7.03 15.20
CA ARG A 100 -10.18 -8.04 16.25
C ARG A 100 -11.15 -7.63 17.35
N ASP A 101 -11.86 -8.61 17.89
CA ASP A 101 -12.56 -8.40 19.16
C ASP A 101 -11.53 -8.44 20.30
N VAL A 102 -11.15 -7.28 20.80
CA VAL A 102 -10.18 -7.14 21.89
C VAL A 102 -10.61 -7.85 23.20
N ARG A 103 -11.90 -8.20 23.33
CA ARG A 103 -12.44 -8.94 24.48
C ARG A 103 -12.22 -10.45 24.35
N ASN A 104 -11.99 -10.94 23.14
CA ASN A 104 -11.77 -12.35 22.87
C ASN A 104 -10.29 -12.58 22.52
N LYS A 105 -9.51 -13.05 23.48
CA LYS A 105 -8.08 -13.35 23.30
C LYS A 105 -7.78 -14.41 22.21
N ASN A 106 -8.79 -15.19 21.84
CA ASN A 106 -8.68 -16.24 20.81
C ASN A 106 -9.17 -15.75 19.43
N ASP A 107 -9.62 -14.51 19.31
CA ASP A 107 -10.03 -13.94 18.02
C ASP A 107 -8.79 -13.71 17.16
N ARG A 108 -8.68 -14.47 16.07
CA ARG A 108 -7.61 -14.32 15.06
C ARG A 108 -7.78 -13.05 14.21
N GLY A 109 -8.90 -12.36 14.39
CA GLY A 109 -9.26 -11.19 13.60
C GLY A 109 -9.89 -11.54 12.25
N ARG A 110 -10.52 -10.54 11.67
CA ARG A 110 -11.13 -10.60 10.33
C ARG A 110 -10.51 -9.53 9.46
N ASN A 111 -10.07 -9.90 8.29
CA ASN A 111 -9.56 -8.95 7.32
C ASN A 111 -10.67 -7.95 6.95
N PHE A 112 -10.24 -6.72 6.80
CA PHE A 112 -11.11 -5.59 6.66
C PHE A 112 -10.47 -4.60 5.69
N THR A 113 -11.26 -4.10 4.76
CA THR A 113 -10.88 -2.99 3.89
C THR A 113 -12.09 -2.07 3.76
N ALA A 114 -11.91 -0.79 4.04
CA ALA A 114 -12.97 0.20 3.93
C ALA A 114 -12.45 1.55 3.45
N VAL A 115 -13.38 2.34 2.94
CA VAL A 115 -13.17 3.77 2.67
C VAL A 115 -13.82 4.57 3.79
N PHE A 116 -13.04 5.50 4.34
CA PHE A 116 -13.46 6.49 5.32
C PHE A 116 -13.54 7.87 4.67
N SER A 117 -14.48 8.68 5.11
CA SER A 117 -14.54 10.09 4.73
C SER A 117 -13.45 10.92 5.41
N ALA A 118 -13.25 12.13 4.93
CA ALA A 118 -12.29 13.09 5.51
C ALA A 118 -12.56 13.41 6.98
N ASP A 119 -13.81 13.24 7.45
CA ASP A 119 -14.22 13.39 8.86
C ASP A 119 -14.14 12.09 9.67
N GLY A 120 -13.63 11.00 9.09
CA GLY A 120 -13.32 9.74 9.76
C GLY A 120 -14.45 8.73 9.85
N ARG A 121 -15.62 8.98 9.22
CA ARG A 121 -16.73 8.02 9.19
C ARG A 121 -16.51 6.96 8.12
N GLU A 122 -16.83 5.70 8.41
CA GLU A 122 -16.85 4.63 7.43
C GLU A 122 -17.92 4.90 6.36
N LEU A 123 -17.50 5.07 5.10
CA LEU A 123 -18.38 5.27 3.94
C LEU A 123 -18.79 3.93 3.32
N ALA A 124 -17.85 3.03 3.16
CA ALA A 124 -18.08 1.74 2.53
C ALA A 124 -17.07 0.71 3.00
N GLN A 125 -17.53 -0.50 3.27
CA GLN A 125 -16.68 -1.66 3.43
C GLN A 125 -16.57 -2.40 2.11
N LEU A 126 -15.34 -2.70 1.69
CA LEU A 126 -15.07 -3.36 0.42
C LEU A 126 -15.08 -4.87 0.60
N SER A 127 -15.77 -5.55 -0.31
CA SER A 127 -15.74 -6.99 -0.43
C SER A 127 -15.12 -7.36 -1.77
N PHE A 128 -14.04 -8.10 -1.74
CA PHE A 128 -13.34 -8.52 -2.95
C PHE A 128 -13.65 -10.00 -3.21
N GLN A 129 -14.18 -10.29 -4.36
CA GLN A 129 -14.37 -11.68 -4.76
C GLN A 129 -13.01 -12.31 -5.04
N ALA A 130 -12.82 -13.54 -4.54
CA ALA A 130 -11.68 -14.34 -4.97
C ALA A 130 -11.75 -14.48 -6.50
N PRO A 131 -10.61 -14.43 -7.23
CA PRO A 131 -10.60 -14.78 -8.63
C PRO A 131 -11.23 -16.18 -8.75
N GLN A 132 -12.26 -16.33 -9.60
CA GLN A 132 -12.71 -17.66 -9.97
C GLN A 132 -11.55 -18.30 -10.71
N GLU A 133 -10.76 -19.09 -10.01
CA GLU A 133 -9.89 -20.07 -10.66
C GLU A 133 -10.79 -20.91 -11.52
N SER A 134 -10.52 -20.93 -12.82
CA SER A 134 -11.19 -21.79 -13.77
C SER A 134 -11.11 -23.22 -13.21
N ALA A 135 -12.23 -23.75 -12.77
CA ALA A 135 -12.39 -25.09 -12.21
C ALA A 135 -12.07 -26.16 -13.25
N LYS A 136 -10.77 -26.38 -13.49
CA LYS A 136 -10.24 -27.55 -14.19
C LYS A 136 -8.97 -28.00 -13.45
N ALA A 137 -9.13 -28.59 -12.29
CA ALA A 137 -8.32 -29.68 -11.78
C ALA A 137 -8.76 -30.04 -10.34
N SER A 138 -9.11 -31.29 -10.15
CA SER A 138 -9.36 -32.01 -8.91
C SER A 138 -10.78 -31.97 -8.33
N ALA A 139 -11.59 -32.88 -8.80
CA ALA A 139 -12.75 -33.38 -8.10
C ALA A 139 -12.34 -34.10 -6.79
N LYS A 140 -12.20 -33.35 -5.70
CA LYS A 140 -12.33 -33.84 -4.34
C LYS A 140 -13.44 -33.05 -3.67
N LYS A 141 -14.59 -33.74 -3.42
CA LYS A 141 -15.72 -33.17 -2.69
C LYS A 141 -15.26 -32.64 -1.35
N PRO A 142 -15.47 -31.35 -1.04
CA PRO A 142 -15.25 -30.86 0.32
C PRO A 142 -16.43 -31.31 1.19
N ASN A 143 -16.07 -31.83 2.34
CA ASN A 143 -16.99 -32.20 3.41
C ASN A 143 -17.64 -30.92 3.95
N THR A 144 -18.94 -30.72 3.67
CA THR A 144 -19.68 -29.53 4.08
C THR A 144 -20.16 -29.71 5.52
N ASN A 145 -19.38 -29.26 6.47
CA ASN A 145 -19.87 -28.86 7.80
C ASN A 145 -19.66 -27.34 7.92
N GLY A 146 -20.75 -26.61 7.81
CA GLY A 146 -21.12 -25.31 8.31
C GLY A 146 -20.07 -24.27 8.71
N ALA A 147 -18.94 -24.14 8.00
CA ALA A 147 -18.04 -23.01 8.16
C ALA A 147 -18.50 -21.90 7.20
N GLU A 148 -18.92 -20.76 7.74
CA GLU A 148 -19.01 -19.51 6.98
C GLU A 148 -17.78 -19.40 6.08
N LYS A 149 -18.01 -19.23 4.77
CA LYS A 149 -16.92 -18.97 3.81
C LYS A 149 -16.19 -17.75 4.29
N ALA A 150 -15.06 -17.96 4.96
CA ALA A 150 -14.15 -16.88 5.29
C ALA A 150 -13.85 -16.13 3.98
N THR A 151 -14.20 -14.85 3.93
CA THR A 151 -13.78 -13.99 2.84
C THR A 151 -12.26 -14.08 2.78
N PRO A 152 -11.66 -14.50 1.65
CA PRO A 152 -10.21 -14.63 1.59
C PRO A 152 -9.61 -13.30 2.02
N GLY A 153 -8.68 -13.37 2.96
CA GLY A 153 -7.99 -12.18 3.42
C GLY A 153 -7.33 -11.48 2.26
N LEU A 154 -7.54 -10.20 2.18
CA LEU A 154 -6.90 -9.37 1.18
C LEU A 154 -5.58 -8.91 1.75
N ASP A 155 -4.54 -9.62 1.40
CA ASP A 155 -3.21 -9.06 1.47
C ASP A 155 -3.10 -8.01 0.36
N LEU A 156 -3.57 -6.79 0.67
CA LEU A 156 -3.29 -5.63 -0.16
C LEU A 156 -1.84 -5.24 0.11
N ALA A 157 -1.03 -5.32 -0.93
CA ALA A 157 0.39 -5.05 -0.79
C ALA A 157 0.69 -3.56 -0.78
N ASP A 158 -0.03 -2.80 -1.61
CA ASP A 158 0.26 -1.39 -1.83
C ASP A 158 -0.93 -0.67 -2.46
N ALA A 159 -0.98 0.68 -2.34
CA ALA A 159 -2.04 1.50 -2.91
C ALA A 159 -1.51 2.88 -3.30
N GLU A 160 -1.76 3.30 -4.54
CA GLU A 160 -1.36 4.61 -5.06
C GLU A 160 -2.54 5.36 -5.71
N ILE A 161 -2.50 6.69 -5.61
CA ILE A 161 -3.49 7.58 -6.23
C ILE A 161 -3.16 7.81 -7.70
N GLY A 162 -4.14 7.58 -8.57
CA GLY A 162 -4.04 7.90 -9.99
C GLY A 162 -4.37 9.36 -10.29
N SER A 163 -3.93 9.83 -11.45
CA SER A 163 -4.30 11.15 -11.96
C SER A 163 -5.81 11.30 -12.25
N ASP A 164 -6.52 10.17 -12.33
CA ASP A 164 -7.98 10.10 -12.45
C ASP A 164 -8.72 10.24 -11.11
N GLY A 165 -7.98 10.43 -10.01
CA GLY A 165 -8.52 10.56 -8.66
C GLY A 165 -8.95 9.25 -7.99
N ASN A 166 -8.75 8.11 -8.66
CA ASN A 166 -9.01 6.78 -8.10
C ASN A 166 -7.76 6.19 -7.45
N LEU A 167 -7.95 5.31 -6.48
CA LEU A 167 -6.86 4.51 -5.92
C LEU A 167 -6.67 3.23 -6.72
N TYR A 168 -5.43 2.97 -7.07
CA TYR A 168 -4.98 1.71 -7.64
C TYR A 168 -4.39 0.89 -6.50
N VAL A 169 -4.94 -0.29 -6.26
CA VAL A 169 -4.64 -1.12 -5.10
C VAL A 169 -4.16 -2.47 -5.56
N MET A 170 -2.91 -2.79 -5.26
CA MET A 170 -2.29 -4.06 -5.62
C MET A 170 -2.60 -5.13 -4.58
N ARG A 171 -2.94 -6.32 -5.05
CA ARG A 171 -3.08 -7.52 -4.24
C ARG A 171 -1.94 -8.50 -4.50
N PHE A 172 -1.41 -9.09 -3.42
CA PHE A 172 -0.52 -10.24 -3.50
C PHE A 172 -1.27 -11.46 -4.06
N SER A 173 -1.09 -11.73 -5.34
CA SER A 173 -1.68 -12.88 -6.02
C SER A 173 -0.91 -13.20 -7.31
N SER A 174 -1.06 -14.40 -7.83
CA SER A 174 -0.53 -14.78 -9.14
C SER A 174 -1.70 -15.32 -10.00
N PRO A 175 -2.10 -14.62 -11.08
CA PRO A 175 -1.60 -13.30 -11.52
C PRO A 175 -1.89 -12.18 -10.51
N VAL A 176 -1.13 -11.11 -10.59
CA VAL A 176 -1.36 -9.92 -9.75
C VAL A 176 -2.69 -9.29 -10.11
N LEU A 177 -3.47 -8.96 -9.08
CA LEU A 177 -4.71 -8.20 -9.24
C LEU A 177 -4.47 -6.75 -8.80
N VAL A 178 -4.88 -5.82 -9.65
CA VAL A 178 -4.92 -4.39 -9.33
C VAL A 178 -6.36 -3.94 -9.40
N TYR A 179 -6.88 -3.46 -8.27
CA TYR A 179 -8.23 -2.90 -8.16
C TYR A 179 -8.16 -1.39 -8.33
N VAL A 180 -9.05 -0.83 -9.13
CA VAL A 180 -9.25 0.62 -9.23
C VAL A 180 -10.47 0.96 -8.40
N ILE A 181 -10.28 1.76 -7.36
CA ILE A 181 -11.29 2.06 -6.35
C ILE A 181 -11.58 3.57 -6.36
N GLY A 182 -12.84 3.94 -6.53
CA GLY A 182 -13.29 5.32 -6.46
C GLY A 182 -13.41 5.84 -5.03
N PRO A 183 -13.50 7.18 -4.83
CA PRO A 183 -13.56 7.82 -3.50
C PRO A 183 -14.77 7.42 -2.65
N SER A 184 -15.82 6.88 -3.27
CA SER A 184 -17.00 6.34 -2.56
C SER A 184 -16.83 4.89 -2.10
N GLY A 185 -15.68 4.25 -2.35
CA GLY A 185 -15.44 2.83 -2.09
C GLY A 185 -15.96 1.90 -3.19
N LYS A 186 -16.43 2.44 -4.32
CA LYS A 186 -16.84 1.59 -5.45
C LYS A 186 -15.62 1.04 -6.17
N ILE A 187 -15.56 -0.29 -6.34
CA ILE A 187 -14.59 -0.92 -7.23
C ILE A 187 -15.02 -0.65 -8.68
N MET A 188 -14.28 0.20 -9.36
CA MET A 188 -14.56 0.62 -10.74
C MET A 188 -14.07 -0.41 -11.73
N LYS A 189 -12.95 -1.10 -11.41
CA LYS A 189 -12.28 -2.01 -12.31
C LYS A 189 -11.37 -2.98 -11.54
N THR A 190 -11.15 -4.14 -12.12
CA THR A 190 -10.11 -5.09 -11.69
C THR A 190 -9.27 -5.46 -12.89
N MET A 191 -7.97 -5.31 -12.76
CA MET A 191 -6.99 -5.65 -13.78
C MET A 191 -6.16 -6.85 -13.34
N LYS A 192 -5.72 -7.65 -14.31
CA LYS A 192 -4.78 -8.76 -14.10
C LYS A 192 -3.47 -8.41 -14.77
N VAL A 193 -2.38 -8.44 -14.01
CA VAL A 193 -1.03 -8.31 -14.55
C VAL A 193 -0.33 -9.65 -14.42
N ALA A 194 0.16 -10.17 -15.54
CA ALA A 194 0.83 -11.46 -15.55
C ALA A 194 2.20 -11.36 -14.86
N SER A 195 2.50 -12.33 -14.01
CA SER A 195 3.85 -12.48 -13.47
C SER A 195 4.87 -12.73 -14.59
N PRO A 196 6.07 -12.15 -14.51
CA PRO A 196 7.09 -12.32 -15.56
C PRO A 196 7.62 -13.75 -15.65
N LEU A 197 7.62 -14.46 -14.53
CA LEU A 197 8.12 -15.83 -14.40
C LEU A 197 7.20 -16.64 -13.47
N PRO A 198 7.09 -17.95 -13.65
CA PRO A 198 6.43 -18.83 -12.69
C PRO A 198 7.03 -18.66 -11.30
N GLY A 199 6.20 -18.62 -10.26
CA GLY A 199 6.64 -18.47 -8.87
C GLY A 199 7.10 -17.06 -8.47
N ALA A 200 7.20 -16.09 -9.39
CA ALA A 200 7.54 -14.73 -9.03
C ALA A 200 6.38 -14.05 -8.30
N LEU A 201 6.69 -13.45 -7.15
CA LEU A 201 5.75 -12.73 -6.30
C LEU A 201 5.91 -11.21 -6.46
N PRO A 202 4.82 -10.44 -6.47
CA PRO A 202 4.90 -8.99 -6.49
C PRO A 202 5.48 -8.48 -5.16
N SER A 203 6.29 -7.43 -5.20
CA SER A 203 6.88 -6.83 -4.01
C SER A 203 6.54 -5.35 -3.85
N ALA A 204 6.36 -4.62 -4.93
CA ALA A 204 5.96 -3.22 -4.94
C ALA A 204 5.33 -2.86 -6.29
N PHE A 205 4.55 -1.79 -6.32
CA PHE A 205 4.12 -1.20 -7.58
C PHE A 205 4.14 0.33 -7.50
N HIS A 206 4.25 0.95 -8.67
CA HIS A 206 4.18 2.40 -8.81
C HIS A 206 3.35 2.76 -10.04
N LEU A 207 2.55 3.81 -9.87
CA LEU A 207 1.73 4.38 -10.94
C LEU A 207 2.35 5.69 -11.44
N SER A 208 2.62 5.77 -12.72
CA SER A 208 3.09 7.00 -13.37
C SER A 208 2.33 7.24 -14.65
N GLY A 209 1.53 8.29 -14.68
CA GLY A 209 0.62 8.57 -15.79
C GLY A 209 -0.27 7.37 -16.12
N ASN A 210 -0.17 6.86 -17.35
CA ASN A 210 -0.91 5.67 -17.79
C ASN A 210 -0.08 4.38 -17.73
N ARG A 211 0.86 4.28 -16.82
CA ARG A 211 1.75 3.12 -16.66
C ARG A 211 1.75 2.62 -15.22
N LEU A 212 1.69 1.30 -15.08
CA LEU A 212 1.95 0.58 -13.83
C LEU A 212 3.33 -0.06 -13.95
N ALA A 213 4.21 0.18 -13.01
CA ALA A 213 5.46 -0.54 -12.88
C ALA A 213 5.41 -1.44 -11.64
N LEU A 214 5.49 -2.75 -11.84
CA LEU A 214 5.38 -3.75 -10.78
C LEU A 214 6.72 -4.47 -10.62
N SER A 215 7.26 -4.44 -9.42
CA SER A 215 8.45 -5.22 -9.07
C SER A 215 8.04 -6.63 -8.63
N PHE A 216 8.74 -7.62 -9.15
CA PHE A 216 8.55 -9.03 -8.81
C PHE A 216 9.86 -9.61 -8.30
N TRP A 217 9.76 -10.45 -7.28
CA TRP A 217 10.87 -11.23 -6.76
C TRP A 217 10.64 -12.71 -7.04
N ASN A 218 11.67 -13.41 -7.46
CA ASN A 218 11.66 -14.86 -7.65
C ASN A 218 12.71 -15.49 -6.74
N ASP A 219 12.26 -16.28 -5.77
CA ASP A 219 13.11 -16.93 -4.79
C ASP A 219 14.03 -18.01 -5.39
N GLU A 220 13.60 -18.68 -6.46
CA GLU A 220 14.36 -19.80 -7.05
C GLU A 220 15.64 -19.31 -7.73
N ASN A 221 15.59 -18.19 -8.42
CA ASN A 221 16.74 -17.63 -9.14
C ASN A 221 17.31 -16.36 -8.53
N GLN A 222 16.75 -15.91 -7.39
CA GLN A 222 17.16 -14.70 -6.65
C GLN A 222 17.18 -13.45 -7.56
N ARG A 223 16.21 -13.35 -8.46
CA ARG A 223 16.13 -12.24 -9.43
C ARG A 223 14.89 -11.37 -9.17
N LYS A 224 15.11 -10.09 -9.30
CA LYS A 224 14.06 -9.08 -9.35
C LYS A 224 13.76 -8.76 -10.81
N THR A 225 12.50 -8.60 -11.14
CA THR A 225 12.05 -8.18 -12.46
C THR A 225 11.02 -7.08 -12.30
N VAL A 226 11.15 -6.00 -13.05
CA VAL A 226 10.14 -4.95 -13.11
C VAL A 226 9.31 -5.13 -14.39
N VAL A 227 8.01 -5.26 -14.25
CA VAL A 227 7.05 -5.32 -15.35
C VAL A 227 6.38 -3.97 -15.47
N VAL A 228 6.45 -3.37 -16.66
CA VAL A 228 5.67 -2.18 -16.99
C VAL A 228 4.42 -2.62 -17.74
N ALA A 229 3.26 -2.20 -17.24
CA ALA A 229 1.95 -2.52 -17.80
C ALA A 229 1.15 -1.25 -18.06
N ASP A 230 0.19 -1.35 -18.95
CA ASP A 230 -0.79 -0.30 -19.20
C ASP A 230 -1.78 -0.20 -18.03
N ALA A 231 -1.92 1.00 -17.46
CA ALA A 231 -2.76 1.23 -16.27
C ALA A 231 -4.26 1.14 -16.56
N GLN A 232 -4.66 1.12 -17.85
CA GLN A 232 -6.05 0.95 -18.22
C GLN A 232 -6.43 -0.50 -18.41
N THR A 233 -5.53 -1.34 -18.87
CA THR A 233 -5.84 -2.72 -19.28
C THR A 233 -5.12 -3.80 -18.46
N GLY A 234 -4.06 -3.46 -17.74
CA GLY A 234 -3.15 -4.41 -17.09
C GLY A 234 -2.24 -5.17 -18.07
N ARG A 235 -2.33 -4.85 -19.39
CA ARG A 235 -1.52 -5.51 -20.40
C ARG A 235 -0.05 -5.15 -20.26
N LYS A 236 0.80 -6.17 -20.18
CA LYS A 236 2.26 -5.96 -20.16
C LYS A 236 2.72 -5.22 -21.41
N ILE A 237 3.56 -4.20 -21.19
CA ILE A 237 4.22 -3.40 -22.24
C ILE A 237 5.66 -3.85 -22.36
N ALA A 238 6.36 -3.91 -21.22
CA ALA A 238 7.77 -4.27 -21.15
C ALA A 238 8.08 -5.06 -19.87
N SER A 239 9.25 -5.68 -19.86
CA SER A 239 9.75 -6.40 -18.69
C SER A 239 11.28 -6.21 -18.62
N TYR A 240 11.77 -5.73 -17.50
CA TYR A 240 13.15 -5.40 -17.27
C TYR A 240 13.71 -6.31 -16.17
N ALA A 241 14.75 -7.08 -16.50
CA ALA A 241 15.46 -7.85 -15.50
C ALA A 241 16.36 -6.90 -14.70
N ASP A 242 16.27 -6.98 -13.38
CA ASP A 242 17.18 -6.26 -12.51
C ASP A 242 18.58 -6.87 -12.68
N PRO A 243 19.58 -6.12 -13.16
CA PRO A 243 20.95 -6.54 -12.98
C PRO A 243 21.19 -6.59 -11.46
N THR A 244 21.69 -7.67 -10.95
CA THR A 244 21.85 -8.05 -9.53
C THR A 244 22.44 -6.98 -8.59
N SER A 245 22.85 -5.84 -9.12
CA SER A 245 23.41 -4.69 -8.40
C SER A 245 22.36 -3.65 -7.97
N LEU A 246 21.15 -3.67 -8.51
CA LEU A 246 20.12 -2.71 -8.13
C LEU A 246 19.54 -3.08 -6.78
N GLY A 247 19.53 -2.16 -5.88
CA GLY A 247 19.18 -2.32 -4.47
C GLY A 247 17.89 -3.07 -4.16
N PRO A 248 17.65 -3.38 -2.91
CA PRO A 248 16.53 -4.25 -2.51
C PRO A 248 15.15 -3.64 -2.72
N SER A 249 15.02 -2.30 -2.75
CA SER A 249 13.74 -1.62 -2.75
C SER A 249 13.50 -0.84 -4.04
N PHE A 250 12.47 -1.24 -4.78
CA PHE A 250 11.94 -0.44 -5.88
C PHE A 250 11.13 0.72 -5.29
N ALA A 251 11.57 1.95 -5.52
CA ALA A 251 11.04 3.13 -4.86
C ALA A 251 10.11 3.97 -5.72
N CYS A 252 10.38 4.10 -7.03
CA CYS A 252 9.47 4.76 -7.95
C CYS A 252 9.80 4.49 -9.42
N TYR A 253 8.86 4.86 -10.28
CA TYR A 253 8.99 4.82 -11.74
C TYR A 253 8.47 6.11 -12.34
N SER A 254 9.24 6.71 -13.26
CA SER A 254 8.83 7.85 -14.08
C SER A 254 8.54 7.38 -15.50
N ALA A 255 7.28 7.44 -15.92
CA ALA A 255 6.88 7.02 -17.26
C ALA A 255 7.33 8.00 -18.35
N ASN A 256 7.52 9.28 -18.00
CA ASN A 256 7.94 10.31 -18.96
C ASN A 256 9.39 10.12 -19.39
N ASP A 257 10.25 9.72 -18.45
CA ASP A 257 11.69 9.60 -18.68
C ASP A 257 12.13 8.14 -18.83
N GLY A 258 11.23 7.18 -18.56
CA GLY A 258 11.57 5.75 -18.55
C GLY A 258 12.52 5.37 -17.41
N VAL A 259 12.57 6.16 -16.32
CA VAL A 259 13.53 6.00 -15.23
C VAL A 259 12.93 5.21 -14.08
N PHE A 260 13.64 4.20 -13.63
CA PHE A 260 13.38 3.46 -12.39
C PHE A 260 14.29 3.98 -11.29
N THR A 261 13.74 4.18 -10.10
CA THR A 261 14.50 4.57 -8.92
C THR A 261 14.44 3.44 -7.88
N PHE A 262 15.61 3.09 -7.36
CA PHE A 262 15.76 2.09 -6.31
C PHE A 262 16.44 2.73 -5.11
N LEU A 263 16.13 2.23 -3.92
CA LEU A 263 16.77 2.61 -2.67
C LEU A 263 17.57 1.43 -2.12
N LYS A 264 18.79 1.72 -1.67
CA LYS A 264 19.67 0.75 -1.04
C LYS A 264 20.28 1.37 0.21
N LEU A 265 20.43 0.58 1.26
CA LEU A 265 21.25 0.96 2.40
C LEU A 265 22.71 0.63 2.06
N GLY A 266 23.53 1.66 2.01
CA GLY A 266 24.97 1.57 1.85
C GLY A 266 25.68 1.19 3.16
N GLU A 267 27.00 1.09 3.08
CA GLU A 267 27.84 0.90 4.26
C GLU A 267 27.74 2.13 5.17
N GLY A 268 27.51 1.92 6.47
CA GLY A 268 27.36 3.04 7.44
C GLY A 268 25.93 3.58 7.60
N ASN A 269 24.91 2.87 7.09
CA ASN A 269 23.49 3.27 7.09
C ASN A 269 23.19 4.51 6.24
N GLU A 270 23.99 4.80 5.27
CA GLU A 270 23.70 5.82 4.26
C GLU A 270 22.65 5.28 3.27
N LEU A 271 21.73 6.16 2.84
CA LEU A 271 20.73 5.83 1.83
C LEU A 271 21.28 6.16 0.44
N GLU A 272 21.50 5.13 -0.37
CA GLU A 272 21.86 5.28 -1.79
C GLU A 272 20.59 5.34 -2.64
N VAL A 273 20.50 6.33 -3.51
CA VAL A 273 19.46 6.46 -4.53
C VAL A 273 20.02 6.06 -5.87
N ILE A 274 19.55 4.94 -6.42
CA ILE A 274 20.03 4.39 -7.69
C ILE A 274 18.99 4.67 -8.76
N ARG A 275 19.39 5.32 -9.86
CA ARG A 275 18.52 5.57 -11.02
C ARG A 275 18.99 4.70 -12.19
N ALA A 276 18.04 4.01 -12.81
CA ALA A 276 18.26 3.17 -13.97
C ALA A 276 17.28 3.54 -15.09
N GLU A 277 17.82 3.73 -16.29
CA GLU A 277 17.00 3.99 -17.49
C GLU A 277 16.57 2.67 -18.12
N ALA A 278 15.33 2.64 -18.62
CA ALA A 278 14.84 1.55 -19.44
C ALA A 278 15.60 1.52 -20.77
N GLN A 279 16.31 0.44 -21.06
CA GLN A 279 16.96 0.19 -22.35
C GLN A 279 16.13 -0.73 -23.21
#